data_f14c8417632c5aac5d69ad22dcca0481
#
_entry.id   f14c8417632c5aac5d69ad22dcca0481
#
_cell.length_a   1.000
_cell.length_b   1.000
_cell.length_c   1.000
_cell.angle_alpha   90.00
_cell.angle_beta   90.00
_cell.angle_gamma   90.00
#
_symmetry.space_group_name_H-M   'P 1'
#
loop_
_entity.id
_entity.type
_entity.pdbx_description
1 polymer ?
#
loop_
_entity_poly.entity_id
_entity_poly.type
_entity_poly.pdbx_seq_one_letter_code
_entity_poly.pdbx_strand_id
1 'polypeptide(L)'
;MNLRWAIATVGVIALAALTITTQMPWLTQPHPEMVQQEAPIVGGSASNNTEPTLSCPADAKPANLDFTMKDVEGKDVSLRSYKGKVILLDFWATWCGPCKVEIPHFIEFQQKYGPKGLQVVGVSVDDPVDKLVPYVKEMGMNYPVLQGLGHDAVQDAYGPILGIPVSVMISRDGKICATHTGLTGKDVFEKEIESLL
;
A
#
# COMPACT_ATOMS: atom_id res chain seq x y z
N MET A 1 14.58 -49.08 -49.86
CA MET A 1 15.60 -48.21 -50.48
C MET A 1 16.13 -47.31 -49.40
N ASN A 2 17.18 -47.77 -48.96
CA ASN A 2 18.53 -47.27 -48.52
C ASN A 2 18.54 -46.63 -47.16
N LEU A 3 18.57 -47.49 -46.20
CA LEU A 3 19.00 -47.39 -44.82
C LEU A 3 20.57 -47.39 -44.79
N ARG A 4 21.24 -46.24 -44.95
CA ARG A 4 22.76 -46.20 -44.91
C ARG A 4 23.34 -44.85 -44.58
N TRP A 5 22.70 -43.97 -43.80
CA TRP A 5 23.32 -42.69 -43.40
C TRP A 5 23.05 -42.33 -41.92
N ALA A 6 23.31 -43.21 -41.02
CA ALA A 6 23.12 -42.92 -39.58
C ALA A 6 24.17 -43.60 -38.71
N ILE A 7 25.45 -43.49 -39.03
CA ILE A 7 26.53 -43.83 -38.09
C ILE A 7 27.77 -43.01 -38.49
N ALA A 8 27.88 -41.76 -38.10
CA ALA A 8 29.16 -41.00 -38.10
C ALA A 8 29.02 -39.60 -37.45
N THR A 9 28.42 -39.41 -36.28
CA THR A 9 28.55 -38.15 -35.54
C THR A 9 28.43 -38.33 -34.01
N VAL A 10 28.97 -39.42 -33.45
CA VAL A 10 29.01 -39.64 -31.99
C VAL A 10 30.46 -39.85 -31.53
N GLY A 11 31.37 -38.99 -31.91
CA GLY A 11 32.79 -39.25 -31.59
C GLY A 11 33.65 -38.03 -31.25
N VAL A 12 33.13 -36.82 -31.11
CA VAL A 12 34.00 -35.62 -30.91
C VAL A 12 33.59 -34.70 -29.75
N ILE A 13 32.70 -35.10 -28.87
CA ILE A 13 32.29 -34.24 -27.71
C ILE A 13 32.80 -34.73 -26.34
N ALA A 14 33.77 -35.64 -26.31
CA ALA A 14 34.25 -36.21 -25.05
C ALA A 14 35.64 -35.77 -24.58
N LEU A 15 36.29 -34.76 -25.18
CA LEU A 15 37.67 -34.36 -24.82
C LEU A 15 37.90 -32.86 -24.55
N ALA A 16 36.81 -32.05 -24.36
CA ALA A 16 36.96 -30.63 -24.05
C ALA A 16 36.52 -30.27 -22.61
N ALA A 17 36.26 -31.22 -21.72
CA ALA A 17 35.73 -30.95 -20.37
C ALA A 17 36.76 -31.06 -19.22
N LEU A 18 38.08 -31.10 -19.52
CA LEU A 18 39.08 -31.34 -18.47
C LEU A 18 40.15 -30.26 -18.28
N THR A 19 40.00 -29.06 -18.78
CA THR A 19 41.06 -28.03 -18.64
C THR A 19 40.60 -26.66 -18.17
N ILE A 20 39.39 -26.47 -17.60
CA ILE A 20 38.90 -25.15 -17.14
C ILE A 20 38.80 -25.05 -15.61
N THR A 21 39.44 -25.90 -14.81
CA THR A 21 39.34 -25.87 -13.35
C THR A 21 40.51 -25.26 -12.59
N THR A 22 41.47 -24.58 -13.26
CA THR A 22 42.67 -24.12 -12.56
C THR A 22 43.00 -22.64 -12.64
N GLN A 23 42.08 -21.77 -13.03
CA GLN A 23 42.36 -20.32 -13.04
C GLN A 23 41.17 -19.46 -12.54
N MET A 24 40.77 -19.66 -11.29
CA MET A 24 39.95 -18.67 -10.58
C MET A 24 40.63 -18.25 -9.27
N PRO A 25 41.58 -17.32 -9.29
CA PRO A 25 42.36 -16.92 -8.12
C PRO A 25 41.50 -16.15 -7.05
N TRP A 26 40.25 -15.85 -7.31
CA TRP A 26 39.40 -15.14 -6.39
C TRP A 26 38.64 -16.05 -5.38
N LEU A 27 38.74 -17.38 -5.55
CA LEU A 27 38.10 -18.35 -4.64
C LEU A 27 38.92 -18.70 -3.40
N THR A 28 40.13 -18.16 -3.27
CA THR A 28 41.06 -18.48 -2.17
C THR A 28 41.45 -17.27 -1.32
N GLN A 29 40.72 -16.15 -1.40
CA GLN A 29 40.97 -15.06 -0.47
C GLN A 29 40.19 -15.32 0.83
N PRO A 30 40.89 -15.40 2.00
CA PRO A 30 40.22 -15.43 3.29
C PRO A 30 39.50 -14.10 3.47
N HIS A 31 38.21 -14.18 3.85
CA HIS A 31 37.44 -13.00 4.26
C HIS A 31 38.20 -12.28 5.38
N PRO A 32 38.39 -10.96 5.33
CA PRO A 32 38.89 -10.22 6.48
C PRO A 32 37.89 -10.41 7.62
N GLU A 33 38.35 -10.98 8.72
CA GLU A 33 37.62 -10.98 9.98
C GLU A 33 37.20 -9.55 10.28
N MET A 34 35.87 -9.32 10.39
CA MET A 34 35.36 -8.10 10.95
C MET A 34 35.80 -8.05 12.42
N VAL A 35 36.83 -7.29 12.66
CA VAL A 35 37.22 -6.90 14.01
C VAL A 35 36.02 -6.17 14.63
N GLN A 36 35.35 -6.83 15.55
CA GLN A 36 34.34 -6.22 16.39
C GLN A 36 35.05 -5.18 17.28
N GLN A 37 34.99 -3.94 16.85
CA GLN A 37 35.40 -2.81 17.68
C GLN A 37 34.26 -2.58 18.67
N GLU A 38 34.44 -3.13 19.89
CA GLU A 38 33.60 -2.80 21.04
C GLU A 38 33.80 -1.32 21.36
N ALA A 39 32.77 -0.50 21.05
CA ALA A 39 32.70 0.86 21.50
C ALA A 39 32.42 0.89 23.03
N PRO A 40 33.06 1.81 23.80
CA PRO A 40 32.87 1.87 25.25
C PRO A 40 31.42 2.17 25.59
N ILE A 41 30.86 1.36 26.47
CA ILE A 41 29.53 1.53 27.07
C ILE A 41 29.61 2.79 27.95
N VAL A 42 29.17 3.93 27.41
CA VAL A 42 28.86 5.11 28.23
C VAL A 42 27.49 4.85 28.84
N GLY A 43 27.50 4.67 30.14
CA GLY A 43 26.34 4.37 30.95
C GLY A 43 25.27 5.45 30.92
N GLY A 44 24.04 5.01 30.94
CA GLY A 44 22.94 5.69 31.56
C GLY A 44 22.14 6.64 30.68
N SER A 45 21.09 6.16 30.08
CA SER A 45 19.81 6.88 30.19
C SER A 45 18.70 5.85 30.04
N ALA A 46 17.78 5.86 30.98
CA ALA A 46 16.60 5.01 30.99
C ALA A 46 15.92 5.08 29.62
N SER A 47 15.96 3.98 28.87
CA SER A 47 15.16 3.79 27.69
C SER A 47 13.69 3.77 28.15
N ASN A 48 13.06 4.93 28.07
CA ASN A 48 11.61 4.98 27.99
C ASN A 48 11.25 4.28 26.68
N ASN A 49 11.01 2.96 26.75
CA ASN A 49 10.28 2.23 25.73
C ASN A 49 8.81 2.68 25.77
N THR A 50 8.60 3.94 25.43
CA THR A 50 7.32 4.37 24.92
C THR A 50 7.29 3.86 23.48
N GLU A 51 6.60 2.76 23.22
CA GLU A 51 6.15 2.46 21.86
C GLU A 51 5.65 3.79 21.29
N PRO A 52 6.07 4.14 20.06
CA PRO A 52 5.54 5.35 19.46
C PRO A 52 4.02 5.15 19.35
N THR A 53 3.28 5.73 20.28
CA THR A 53 1.85 5.93 20.10
C THR A 53 1.73 6.72 18.82
N LEU A 54 1.23 6.07 17.78
CA LEU A 54 0.91 6.69 16.49
C LEU A 54 -0.22 7.69 16.72
N SER A 55 0.11 8.79 17.37
CA SER A 55 -0.81 9.90 17.54
C SER A 55 -0.68 10.82 16.32
N CYS A 56 -1.79 11.45 15.96
CA CYS A 56 -1.79 12.47 14.92
C CYS A 56 -0.70 13.53 15.21
N PRO A 57 0.15 13.91 14.23
CA PRO A 57 1.17 14.92 14.42
C PRO A 57 0.60 16.21 15.01
N ALA A 58 1.34 16.86 15.89
CA ALA A 58 0.87 18.09 16.55
C ALA A 58 0.61 19.24 15.55
N ASP A 59 1.34 19.23 14.43
CA ASP A 59 1.24 20.18 13.32
C ASP A 59 0.38 19.68 12.15
N ALA A 60 -0.41 18.61 12.39
CA ALA A 60 -1.30 18.02 11.38
C ALA A 60 -2.26 19.07 10.82
N LYS A 61 -2.33 19.11 9.49
CA LYS A 61 -3.18 20.06 8.77
C LYS A 61 -4.65 19.63 8.81
N PRO A 62 -5.59 20.59 8.80
CA PRO A 62 -7.01 20.25 8.68
C PRO A 62 -7.29 19.61 7.31
N ALA A 63 -8.08 18.55 7.31
CA ALA A 63 -8.62 17.94 6.11
C ALA A 63 -9.76 18.81 5.55
N ASN A 64 -9.78 18.98 4.23
CA ASN A 64 -10.92 19.64 3.58
C ASN A 64 -12.08 18.64 3.40
N LEU A 65 -13.08 18.72 4.23
CA LEU A 65 -14.27 17.86 4.17
C LEU A 65 -15.43 18.51 3.42
N ASP A 66 -15.24 19.70 2.81
CA ASP A 66 -16.29 20.46 2.15
C ASP A 66 -16.55 20.03 0.70
N PHE A 67 -16.63 18.72 0.51
CA PHE A 67 -16.96 18.11 -0.77
C PHE A 67 -18.22 17.27 -0.66
N THR A 68 -19.05 17.35 -1.70
CA THR A 68 -20.22 16.48 -1.89
C THR A 68 -20.07 15.82 -3.26
N MET A 69 -20.12 14.50 -3.28
CA MET A 69 -20.03 13.69 -4.49
C MET A 69 -21.14 12.65 -4.50
N LYS A 70 -21.46 12.14 -5.70
CA LYS A 70 -22.40 11.02 -5.80
C LYS A 70 -21.70 9.70 -5.44
N ASP A 71 -22.41 8.87 -4.68
CA ASP A 71 -22.01 7.48 -4.51
C ASP A 71 -22.42 6.63 -5.74
N VAL A 72 -22.12 5.32 -5.69
CA VAL A 72 -22.46 4.38 -6.76
C VAL A 72 -23.98 4.19 -6.97
N GLU A 73 -24.81 4.60 -6.01
CA GLU A 73 -26.28 4.57 -6.10
C GLU A 73 -26.83 5.90 -6.63
N GLY A 74 -25.97 6.90 -6.88
CA GLY A 74 -26.33 8.23 -7.35
C GLY A 74 -26.80 9.17 -6.25
N LYS A 75 -26.64 8.79 -4.97
CA LYS A 75 -26.99 9.61 -3.81
C LYS A 75 -25.86 10.60 -3.51
N ASP A 76 -26.20 11.82 -3.17
CA ASP A 76 -25.24 12.82 -2.73
C ASP A 76 -24.70 12.49 -1.33
N VAL A 77 -23.39 12.37 -1.23
CA VAL A 77 -22.64 12.08 0.00
C VAL A 77 -21.68 13.23 0.28
N SER A 78 -21.84 13.89 1.41
CA SER A 78 -20.93 14.93 1.87
C SER A 78 -19.89 14.33 2.81
N LEU A 79 -18.59 14.57 2.55
CA LEU A 79 -17.51 14.15 3.45
C LEU A 79 -17.64 14.77 4.84
N ARG A 80 -18.24 15.95 4.94
CA ARG A 80 -18.53 16.62 6.22
C ARG A 80 -19.47 15.80 7.12
N SER A 81 -20.31 14.94 6.57
CA SER A 81 -21.20 14.06 7.34
C SER A 81 -20.45 13.03 8.19
N TYR A 82 -19.18 12.80 7.91
CA TYR A 82 -18.31 11.90 8.65
C TYR A 82 -17.48 12.58 9.75
N LYS A 83 -17.62 13.89 9.94
CA LYS A 83 -16.93 14.62 11.00
C LYS A 83 -17.23 14.00 12.37
N GLY A 84 -16.20 13.84 13.21
CA GLY A 84 -16.30 13.16 14.50
C GLY A 84 -15.98 11.68 14.44
N LYS A 85 -15.80 11.11 13.24
CA LYS A 85 -15.27 9.77 13.05
C LYS A 85 -13.78 9.82 12.63
N VAL A 86 -13.07 8.74 12.85
CA VAL A 86 -11.82 8.48 12.14
C VAL A 86 -12.16 8.16 10.69
N ILE A 87 -11.54 8.82 9.73
CA ILE A 87 -11.83 8.59 8.31
C ILE A 87 -10.60 8.01 7.65
N LEU A 88 -10.76 6.88 6.94
CA LEU A 88 -9.83 6.37 5.97
C LEU A 88 -10.37 6.74 4.59
N LEU A 89 -9.81 7.79 3.99
CA LEU A 89 -10.18 8.27 2.66
C LEU A 89 -9.19 7.69 1.65
N ASP A 90 -9.69 6.87 0.71
CA ASP A 90 -8.87 6.15 -0.27
C ASP A 90 -9.17 6.60 -1.69
N PHE A 91 -8.15 7.01 -2.42
CA PHE A 91 -8.19 7.34 -3.84
C PHE A 91 -7.69 6.15 -4.66
N TRP A 92 -8.57 5.59 -5.47
CA TRP A 92 -8.35 4.33 -6.16
C TRP A 92 -9.03 4.28 -7.54
N ALA A 93 -8.86 3.17 -8.28
CA ALA A 93 -9.62 2.89 -9.51
C ALA A 93 -9.76 1.39 -9.76
N THR A 94 -10.73 1.00 -10.57
CA THR A 94 -11.01 -0.41 -10.89
C THR A 94 -9.87 -1.11 -11.64
N TRP A 95 -9.06 -0.39 -12.37
CA TRP A 95 -7.89 -0.88 -13.11
C TRP A 95 -6.60 -0.93 -12.26
N CYS A 96 -6.59 -0.34 -11.07
CA CYS A 96 -5.42 -0.24 -10.21
C CYS A 96 -5.11 -1.58 -9.53
N GLY A 97 -4.03 -2.23 -9.93
CA GLY A 97 -3.59 -3.51 -9.36
C GLY A 97 -3.33 -3.46 -7.84
N PRO A 98 -2.49 -2.53 -7.35
CA PRO A 98 -2.23 -2.38 -5.91
C PRO A 98 -3.48 -2.07 -5.09
N CYS A 99 -4.43 -1.26 -5.62
CA CYS A 99 -5.69 -0.96 -4.94
C CYS A 99 -6.53 -2.21 -4.66
N LYS A 100 -6.53 -3.17 -5.60
CA LYS A 100 -7.23 -4.46 -5.45
C LYS A 100 -6.71 -5.29 -4.27
N VAL A 101 -5.48 -5.08 -3.86
CA VAL A 101 -4.89 -5.75 -2.69
C VAL A 101 -5.37 -5.10 -1.40
N GLU A 102 -5.57 -3.78 -1.37
CA GLU A 102 -5.99 -3.04 -0.18
C GLU A 102 -7.51 -3.11 0.08
N ILE A 103 -8.34 -3.12 -0.96
CA ILE A 103 -9.81 -3.14 -0.84
C ILE A 103 -10.32 -4.22 0.13
N PRO A 104 -9.88 -5.50 0.10
CA PRO A 104 -10.30 -6.50 1.08
C PRO A 104 -9.98 -6.12 2.53
N HIS A 105 -8.83 -5.46 2.78
CA HIS A 105 -8.46 -4.98 4.10
C HIS A 105 -9.40 -3.85 4.55
N PHE A 106 -9.77 -2.94 3.67
CA PHE A 106 -10.68 -1.84 3.98
C PHE A 106 -12.10 -2.32 4.27
N ILE A 107 -12.57 -3.35 3.57
CA ILE A 107 -13.84 -4.04 3.87
C ILE A 107 -13.81 -4.61 5.30
N GLU A 108 -12.72 -5.30 5.65
CA GLU A 108 -12.54 -5.86 6.99
C GLU A 108 -12.46 -4.75 8.05
N PHE A 109 -11.72 -3.67 7.80
CA PHE A 109 -11.63 -2.54 8.72
C PHE A 109 -12.97 -1.85 8.93
N GLN A 110 -13.73 -1.62 7.87
CA GLN A 110 -15.07 -1.05 7.99
C GLN A 110 -15.98 -1.94 8.85
N GLN A 111 -15.92 -3.25 8.68
CA GLN A 111 -16.70 -4.20 9.47
C GLN A 111 -16.26 -4.22 10.94
N LYS A 112 -14.94 -4.28 11.20
CA LYS A 112 -14.36 -4.41 12.55
C LYS A 112 -14.43 -3.11 13.36
N TYR A 113 -14.12 -1.99 12.71
CA TYR A 113 -13.93 -0.71 13.38
C TYR A 113 -15.02 0.32 13.09
N GLY A 114 -15.88 0.10 12.10
CA GLY A 114 -17.05 0.96 11.82
C GLY A 114 -17.92 1.21 13.05
N PRO A 115 -18.32 0.18 13.83
CA PRO A 115 -19.07 0.35 15.08
C PRO A 115 -18.30 1.13 16.16
N LYS A 116 -16.97 1.21 16.08
CA LYS A 116 -16.11 1.93 17.02
C LYS A 116 -15.84 3.38 16.59
N GLY A 117 -16.31 3.78 15.41
CA GLY A 117 -16.19 5.15 14.93
C GLY A 117 -15.23 5.34 13.74
N LEU A 118 -14.82 4.28 13.05
CA LEU A 118 -14.16 4.37 11.75
C LEU A 118 -15.20 4.61 10.64
N GLN A 119 -14.81 5.36 9.63
CA GLN A 119 -15.48 5.42 8.34
C GLN A 119 -14.46 5.28 7.23
N VAL A 120 -14.52 4.20 6.47
CA VAL A 120 -13.81 4.08 5.20
C VAL A 120 -14.63 4.76 4.10
N VAL A 121 -13.96 5.52 3.24
CA VAL A 121 -14.56 6.18 2.07
C VAL A 121 -13.65 5.98 0.88
N GLY A 122 -14.11 5.33 -0.16
CA GLY A 122 -13.38 5.20 -1.42
C GLY A 122 -13.79 6.31 -2.40
N VAL A 123 -12.82 6.94 -3.04
CA VAL A 123 -13.03 7.86 -4.18
C VAL A 123 -12.41 7.23 -5.41
N SER A 124 -13.24 6.77 -6.35
CA SER A 124 -12.74 6.29 -7.64
C SER A 124 -12.37 7.48 -8.51
N VAL A 125 -11.08 7.62 -8.84
CA VAL A 125 -10.54 8.86 -9.43
C VAL A 125 -10.98 9.12 -10.87
N ASP A 126 -11.19 8.06 -11.67
CA ASP A 126 -11.43 8.20 -13.12
C ASP A 126 -12.35 7.12 -13.73
N ASP A 127 -12.94 6.25 -12.92
CA ASP A 127 -13.85 5.25 -13.44
C ASP A 127 -15.22 5.85 -13.80
N PRO A 128 -15.76 5.53 -14.97
CA PRO A 128 -17.14 5.83 -15.29
C PRO A 128 -18.08 4.96 -14.47
N VAL A 129 -19.26 5.46 -14.14
CA VAL A 129 -20.21 4.83 -13.23
C VAL A 129 -20.65 3.42 -13.66
N ASP A 130 -20.76 3.18 -14.94
CA ASP A 130 -21.15 1.88 -15.54
C ASP A 130 -20.10 0.78 -15.31
N LYS A 131 -18.83 1.14 -15.12
CA LYS A 131 -17.76 0.22 -14.69
C LYS A 131 -17.66 0.12 -13.17
N LEU A 132 -17.83 1.25 -12.49
CA LEU A 132 -17.66 1.35 -11.05
C LEU A 132 -18.71 0.53 -10.27
N VAL A 133 -19.99 0.67 -10.63
CA VAL A 133 -21.11 0.01 -9.94
C VAL A 133 -20.98 -1.52 -9.90
N PRO A 134 -20.77 -2.23 -11.04
CA PRO A 134 -20.62 -3.69 -11.01
C PRO A 134 -19.36 -4.12 -10.24
N TYR A 135 -18.26 -3.37 -10.32
CA TYR A 135 -17.04 -3.67 -9.60
C TYR A 135 -17.21 -3.58 -8.08
N VAL A 136 -17.83 -2.51 -7.58
CA VAL A 136 -18.11 -2.34 -6.14
C VAL A 136 -18.95 -3.50 -5.61
N LYS A 137 -19.93 -3.93 -6.38
CA LYS A 137 -20.79 -5.09 -6.04
C LYS A 137 -20.01 -6.41 -6.06
N GLU A 138 -19.18 -6.63 -7.07
CA GLU A 138 -18.34 -7.83 -7.20
C GLU A 138 -17.36 -7.97 -6.02
N MET A 139 -16.71 -6.87 -5.65
CA MET A 139 -15.76 -6.82 -4.54
C MET A 139 -16.43 -6.87 -3.17
N GLY A 140 -17.76 -6.69 -3.09
CA GLY A 140 -18.49 -6.66 -1.81
C GLY A 140 -18.11 -5.48 -0.92
N MET A 141 -17.77 -4.31 -1.51
CA MET A 141 -17.37 -3.13 -0.76
C MET A 141 -18.53 -2.66 0.12
N ASN A 142 -18.30 -2.62 1.43
CA ASN A 142 -19.31 -2.35 2.48
C ASN A 142 -19.21 -0.93 3.05
N TYR A 143 -18.59 -0.03 2.31
CA TYR A 143 -18.38 1.38 2.67
C TYR A 143 -18.72 2.28 1.46
N PRO A 144 -18.97 3.58 1.68
CA PRO A 144 -19.28 4.51 0.60
C PRO A 144 -18.18 4.58 -0.44
N VAL A 145 -18.55 4.39 -1.71
CA VAL A 145 -17.67 4.59 -2.87
C VAL A 145 -18.22 5.74 -3.69
N LEU A 146 -17.40 6.78 -3.83
CA LEU A 146 -17.76 8.04 -4.44
C LEU A 146 -17.20 8.13 -5.87
N GLN A 147 -17.98 8.75 -6.76
CA GLN A 147 -17.62 8.99 -8.14
C GLN A 147 -16.69 10.21 -8.21
N GLY A 148 -15.38 9.98 -8.35
CA GLY A 148 -14.36 11.03 -8.41
C GLY A 148 -14.10 11.56 -9.81
N LEU A 149 -14.58 10.89 -10.87
CA LEU A 149 -14.45 11.37 -12.26
C LEU A 149 -15.09 12.75 -12.42
N GLY A 150 -14.29 13.73 -12.85
CA GLY A 150 -14.73 15.12 -12.99
C GLY A 150 -14.73 15.93 -11.67
N HIS A 151 -14.20 15.36 -10.60
CA HIS A 151 -14.05 15.99 -9.29
C HIS A 151 -12.58 16.22 -8.91
N ASP A 152 -11.76 16.73 -9.83
CA ASP A 152 -10.31 16.91 -9.64
C ASP A 152 -9.97 17.75 -8.39
N ALA A 153 -10.82 18.72 -8.05
CA ALA A 153 -10.66 19.56 -6.86
C ALA A 153 -10.59 18.75 -5.54
N VAL A 154 -11.20 17.56 -5.48
CA VAL A 154 -11.09 16.67 -4.32
C VAL A 154 -9.70 16.07 -4.24
N GLN A 155 -9.17 15.62 -5.39
CA GLN A 155 -7.82 15.07 -5.47
C GLN A 155 -6.79 16.14 -5.11
N ASP A 156 -6.91 17.34 -5.65
CA ASP A 156 -6.03 18.48 -5.38
C ASP A 156 -6.01 18.87 -3.90
N ALA A 157 -7.14 18.78 -3.21
CA ALA A 157 -7.26 19.14 -1.80
C ALA A 157 -6.47 18.23 -0.85
N TYR A 158 -6.19 16.99 -1.29
CA TYR A 158 -5.42 16.02 -0.50
C TYR A 158 -3.99 15.82 -1.01
N GLY A 159 -3.54 16.67 -1.92
CA GLY A 159 -2.22 16.69 -2.53
C GLY A 159 -2.27 16.26 -3.99
N PRO A 160 -1.22 16.53 -4.78
CA PRO A 160 -1.19 16.08 -6.16
C PRO A 160 -1.16 14.55 -6.17
N ILE A 161 -2.29 13.92 -6.55
CA ILE A 161 -2.40 12.47 -6.68
C ILE A 161 -1.79 12.08 -8.03
N LEU A 162 -0.47 11.89 -8.03
CA LEU A 162 0.29 11.51 -9.23
C LEU A 162 0.22 10.01 -9.55
N GLY A 163 -0.35 9.23 -8.66
CA GLY A 163 -0.52 7.78 -8.78
C GLY A 163 -1.39 7.24 -7.67
N ILE A 164 -2.00 6.10 -7.87
CA ILE A 164 -2.90 5.43 -6.93
C ILE A 164 -2.37 4.03 -6.57
N PRO A 165 -2.71 3.52 -5.35
CA PRO A 165 -3.60 4.10 -4.34
C PRO A 165 -2.98 5.28 -3.60
N VAL A 166 -3.82 6.18 -3.09
CA VAL A 166 -3.44 7.16 -2.07
C VAL A 166 -4.47 7.09 -0.96
N SER A 167 -4.02 6.73 0.24
CA SER A 167 -4.89 6.61 1.42
C SER A 167 -4.54 7.68 2.44
N VAL A 168 -5.55 8.39 2.93
CA VAL A 168 -5.42 9.49 3.89
C VAL A 168 -6.14 9.13 5.18
N MET A 169 -5.40 9.10 6.30
CA MET A 169 -5.96 8.92 7.63
C MET A 169 -6.32 10.27 8.24
N ILE A 170 -7.58 10.43 8.60
CA ILE A 170 -8.12 11.67 9.17
C ILE A 170 -8.67 11.38 10.56
N SER A 171 -8.24 12.14 11.56
CA SER A 171 -8.68 12.03 12.93
C SER A 171 -10.11 12.52 13.16
N ARG A 172 -10.68 12.24 14.33
CA ARG A 172 -12.04 12.67 14.71
C ARG A 172 -12.22 14.19 14.72
N ASP A 173 -11.16 14.94 15.00
CA ASP A 173 -11.14 16.41 14.96
C ASP A 173 -10.90 16.97 13.55
N GLY A 174 -10.78 16.09 12.52
CA GLY A 174 -10.69 16.46 11.13
C GLY A 174 -9.29 16.86 10.67
N LYS A 175 -8.24 16.31 11.27
CA LYS A 175 -6.85 16.54 10.86
C LYS A 175 -6.30 15.37 10.08
N ILE A 176 -5.46 15.63 9.08
CA ILE A 176 -4.73 14.62 8.31
C ILE A 176 -3.57 14.12 9.16
N CYS A 177 -3.65 12.89 9.63
CA CYS A 177 -2.65 12.28 10.49
C CYS A 177 -1.59 11.50 9.73
N ALA A 178 -1.97 10.86 8.62
CA ALA A 178 -1.07 10.15 7.73
C ALA A 178 -1.57 10.21 6.28
N THR A 179 -0.65 10.11 5.35
CA THR A 179 -0.94 9.94 3.92
C THR A 179 0.00 8.88 3.37
N HIS A 180 -0.56 7.85 2.77
CA HIS A 180 0.16 6.75 2.14
C HIS A 180 0.00 6.83 0.64
N THR A 181 1.11 6.70 -0.09
CA THR A 181 1.12 6.65 -1.55
C THR A 181 1.66 5.30 -2.01
N GLY A 182 0.89 4.59 -2.81
CA GLY A 182 1.18 3.22 -3.22
C GLY A 182 0.73 2.20 -2.17
N LEU A 183 0.94 0.91 -2.49
CA LEU A 183 0.53 -0.21 -1.64
C LEU A 183 1.10 -0.12 -0.23
N THR A 184 0.23 -0.10 0.76
CA THR A 184 0.58 -0.06 2.18
C THR A 184 0.13 -1.34 2.89
N GLY A 185 0.93 -1.81 3.84
CA GLY A 185 0.63 -3.04 4.59
C GLY A 185 -0.59 -2.89 5.49
N LYS A 186 -1.38 -3.95 5.60
CA LYS A 186 -2.57 -4.01 6.46
C LYS A 186 -2.30 -3.60 7.90
N ASP A 187 -1.17 -4.06 8.46
CA ASP A 187 -0.76 -3.81 9.83
C ASP A 187 -0.45 -2.33 10.11
N VAL A 188 0.00 -1.58 9.10
CA VAL A 188 0.23 -0.13 9.21
C VAL A 188 -1.10 0.58 9.40
N PHE A 189 -2.05 0.35 8.49
CA PHE A 189 -3.39 0.92 8.60
C PHE A 189 -4.09 0.54 9.90
N GLU A 190 -3.99 -0.72 10.31
CA GLU A 190 -4.66 -1.21 11.51
C GLU A 190 -4.15 -0.51 12.77
N LYS A 191 -2.83 -0.36 12.91
CA LYS A 191 -2.22 0.39 14.02
C LYS A 191 -2.64 1.86 14.04
N GLU A 192 -2.69 2.51 12.87
CA GLU A 192 -3.14 3.90 12.76
C GLU A 192 -4.62 4.06 13.14
N ILE A 193 -5.48 3.18 12.64
CA ILE A 193 -6.91 3.16 12.99
C ILE A 193 -7.07 3.01 14.50
N GLU A 194 -6.40 2.02 15.11
CA GLU A 194 -6.48 1.75 16.55
C GLU A 194 -5.98 2.92 17.40
N SER A 195 -4.98 3.65 16.92
CA SER A 195 -4.43 4.81 17.63
C SER A 195 -5.31 6.05 17.59
N LEU A 196 -6.19 6.15 16.57
CA LEU A 196 -7.08 7.30 16.36
C LEU A 196 -8.50 7.08 16.89
N LEU A 197 -8.88 5.82 17.20
CA LEU A 197 -10.19 5.46 17.74
C LEU A 197 -10.31 5.77 19.22
#